data_3d97a0ef5f255f6897cfc809dc10e4bd
#
_entry.id   3d97a0ef5f255f6897cfc809dc10e4bd
#
_cell.length_a   1.000
_cell.length_b   1.000
_cell.length_c   1.000
_cell.angle_alpha   90.00
_cell.angle_beta   90.00
_cell.angle_gamma   90.00
#
_symmetry.space_group_name_H-M   'P 1'
#
loop_
_entity.id
_entity.type
_entity.pdbx_description
1 polymer ?
#
loop_
_entity_poly.entity_id
_entity_poly.type
_entity_poly.pdbx_seq_one_letter_code
_entity_poly.pdbx_strand_id
1 'polypeptide(L)'
;HDCGHELRVAVLEGAPRIGARIMVSGGGRCNVTNQAVTAADYWGTSPAVIRNVLRAFDVPRTIAWFAAMGVELVPGEGGKFFPSTNKAATVRDALVREAAGCGCALFTGARVQELRAVEGGFELAIPVAGRRLRARRVIVATGGMAMPRSGSDGAGLEWLRALGHTIIEPVPALVPLVLRAGAGPGGQFAELAG
;
A
#
# COMPACT_ATOMS: atom_id res chain seq x y z
N HIS A 1 -13.68 2.43 -19.82
CA HIS A 1 -14.84 2.07 -18.99
C HIS A 1 -15.75 3.27 -18.94
N ASP A 2 -16.77 3.21 -19.75
CA ASP A 2 -17.79 4.23 -19.90
C ASP A 2 -18.72 4.20 -18.67
N CYS A 3 -18.33 4.92 -17.63
CA CYS A 3 -19.28 5.36 -16.62
C CYS A 3 -19.58 6.81 -16.95
N GLY A 4 -20.72 7.06 -17.62
CA GLY A 4 -21.19 8.36 -18.09
C GLY A 4 -21.41 9.43 -17.00
N HIS A 5 -20.63 9.40 -15.95
CA HIS A 5 -20.48 10.43 -14.95
C HIS A 5 -18.98 10.68 -14.74
N GLU A 6 -18.56 11.88 -15.01
CA GLU A 6 -17.20 12.36 -14.76
C GLU A 6 -16.87 12.23 -13.26
N LEU A 7 -16.20 11.13 -12.89
CA LEU A 7 -15.77 10.90 -11.51
C LEU A 7 -14.58 11.82 -11.23
N ARG A 8 -14.75 12.79 -10.36
CA ARG A 8 -13.63 13.55 -9.81
C ARG A 8 -12.98 12.76 -8.69
N VAL A 9 -11.74 12.34 -8.90
CA VAL A 9 -10.96 11.54 -7.94
C VAL A 9 -9.85 12.42 -7.36
N ALA A 10 -9.66 12.36 -6.04
CA ALA A 10 -8.55 13.01 -5.35
C ALA A 10 -7.77 11.97 -4.54
N VAL A 11 -6.46 12.00 -4.64
CA VAL A 11 -5.53 11.23 -3.81
C VAL A 11 -4.90 12.17 -2.80
N LEU A 12 -5.06 11.88 -1.52
CA LEU A 12 -4.51 12.65 -0.40
C LEU A 12 -3.34 11.87 0.19
N GLU A 13 -2.13 12.39 0.04
CA GLU A 13 -0.91 11.82 0.61
C GLU A 13 -0.42 12.71 1.76
N GLY A 14 -0.25 12.12 2.94
CA GLY A 14 0.22 12.85 4.13
C GLY A 14 1.68 13.25 4.07
N ALA A 15 2.51 12.49 3.34
CA ALA A 15 3.92 12.80 3.16
C ALA A 15 4.13 13.93 2.12
N PRO A 16 5.26 14.66 2.19
CA PRO A 16 5.61 15.68 1.20
C PRO A 16 5.92 15.11 -0.19
N ARG A 17 6.17 13.81 -0.28
CA ARG A 17 6.45 13.10 -1.54
C ARG A 17 5.58 11.85 -1.62
N ILE A 18 4.90 11.68 -2.76
CA ILE A 18 4.06 10.52 -3.01
C ILE A 18 4.89 9.25 -3.20
N GLY A 19 4.37 8.12 -2.71
CA GLY A 19 4.96 6.81 -2.93
C GLY A 19 6.17 6.48 -2.05
N ALA A 20 6.32 7.11 -0.89
CA ALA A 20 7.44 6.86 0.04
C ALA A 20 7.61 5.36 0.37
N ARG A 21 6.51 4.61 0.50
CA ARG A 21 6.54 3.16 0.76
C ARG A 21 7.02 2.36 -0.44
N ILE A 22 6.68 2.78 -1.64
CA ILE A 22 7.18 2.15 -2.87
C ILE A 22 8.70 2.27 -2.92
N MET A 23 9.23 3.44 -2.58
CA MET A 23 10.66 3.75 -2.66
C MET A 23 11.55 2.89 -1.75
N VAL A 24 11.01 2.36 -0.65
CA VAL A 24 11.77 1.51 0.29
C VAL A 24 11.46 0.01 0.11
N SER A 25 10.43 -0.33 -0.65
CA SER A 25 10.03 -1.73 -0.84
C SER A 25 11.09 -2.49 -1.66
N GLY A 26 11.28 -3.78 -1.32
CA GLY A 26 12.24 -4.65 -2.01
C GLY A 26 13.67 -4.11 -2.03
N GLY A 27 14.10 -3.41 -0.98
CA GLY A 27 15.44 -2.81 -0.91
C GLY A 27 15.64 -1.66 -1.92
N GLY A 28 14.61 -0.88 -2.20
CA GLY A 28 14.66 0.23 -3.17
C GLY A 28 14.41 -0.17 -4.62
N ARG A 29 14.15 -1.46 -4.87
CA ARG A 29 13.86 -2.00 -6.21
C ARG A 29 12.38 -2.07 -6.52
N CYS A 30 11.51 -2.08 -5.51
CA CYS A 30 10.08 -2.33 -5.56
C CYS A 30 9.71 -3.75 -6.02
N ASN A 31 9.55 -4.67 -5.07
CA ASN A 31 8.91 -5.96 -5.35
C ASN A 31 7.42 -5.70 -5.66
N VAL A 32 7.03 -5.85 -6.93
CA VAL A 32 5.66 -5.53 -7.39
C VAL A 32 4.72 -6.69 -7.15
N THR A 33 5.12 -7.90 -7.49
CA THR A 33 4.32 -9.12 -7.35
C THR A 33 5.23 -10.35 -7.24
N ASN A 34 4.62 -11.54 -7.14
CA ASN A 34 5.35 -12.81 -7.14
C ASN A 34 4.81 -13.72 -8.25
N GLN A 35 5.61 -14.66 -8.69
CA GLN A 35 5.26 -15.67 -9.70
C GLN A 35 4.04 -16.51 -9.29
N ALA A 36 3.94 -16.83 -8.01
CA ALA A 36 2.81 -17.52 -7.43
C ALA A 36 2.21 -16.67 -6.30
N VAL A 37 0.95 -16.27 -6.45
CA VAL A 37 0.17 -15.58 -5.43
C VAL A 37 -1.16 -16.30 -5.29
N THR A 38 -1.39 -16.88 -4.14
CA THR A 38 -2.57 -17.68 -3.83
C THR A 38 -3.26 -17.20 -2.56
N ALA A 39 -4.48 -17.64 -2.31
CA ALA A 39 -5.17 -17.32 -1.07
C ALA A 39 -4.49 -17.90 0.18
N ALA A 40 -3.62 -18.90 0.03
CA ALA A 40 -2.86 -19.50 1.12
C ALA A 40 -1.72 -18.58 1.62
N ASP A 41 -1.31 -17.61 0.81
CA ASP A 41 -0.28 -16.62 1.16
C ASP A 41 -0.83 -15.47 2.01
N TYR A 42 -2.12 -15.49 2.31
CA TYR A 42 -2.82 -14.44 3.05
C TYR A 42 -3.53 -15.01 4.27
N TRP A 43 -3.48 -14.29 5.37
CA TRP A 43 -4.21 -14.59 6.59
C TRP A 43 -5.42 -13.66 6.71
N GLY A 44 -6.57 -14.23 7.01
CA GLY A 44 -7.80 -13.46 7.17
C GLY A 44 -8.99 -14.36 7.46
N THR A 45 -10.10 -13.75 7.89
CA THR A 45 -11.31 -14.46 8.30
C THR A 45 -12.11 -15.05 7.14
N SER A 46 -11.88 -14.60 5.91
CA SER A 46 -12.64 -15.06 4.74
C SER A 46 -11.72 -15.41 3.55
N PRO A 47 -11.29 -16.67 3.43
CA PRO A 47 -10.54 -17.14 2.26
C PRO A 47 -11.28 -16.94 0.93
N ALA A 48 -12.62 -16.91 0.97
CA ALA A 48 -13.42 -16.67 -0.24
C ALA A 48 -13.25 -15.24 -0.77
N VAL A 49 -13.24 -14.25 0.12
CA VAL A 49 -12.98 -12.85 -0.25
C VAL A 49 -11.59 -12.70 -0.85
N ILE A 50 -10.58 -13.29 -0.20
CA ILE A 50 -9.20 -13.27 -0.70
C ILE A 50 -9.13 -13.86 -2.12
N ARG A 51 -9.69 -15.05 -2.33
CA ARG A 51 -9.74 -15.68 -3.67
C ARG A 51 -10.42 -14.79 -4.71
N ASN A 52 -11.53 -14.14 -4.36
CA ASN A 52 -12.26 -13.29 -5.30
C ASN A 52 -11.44 -12.05 -5.69
N VAL A 53 -10.76 -11.42 -4.72
CA VAL A 53 -9.86 -10.29 -5.00
C VAL A 53 -8.72 -10.71 -5.91
N LEU A 54 -8.04 -11.83 -5.60
CA LEU A 54 -6.93 -12.33 -6.40
C LEU A 54 -7.35 -12.75 -7.81
N ARG A 55 -8.57 -13.29 -7.99
CA ARG A 55 -9.12 -13.59 -9.34
C ARG A 55 -9.44 -12.34 -10.13
N ALA A 56 -9.91 -11.29 -9.46
CA ALA A 56 -10.26 -10.03 -10.12
C ALA A 56 -9.03 -9.33 -10.70
N PHE A 57 -7.88 -9.45 -10.02
CA PHE A 57 -6.61 -8.85 -10.44
C PHE A 57 -5.45 -9.79 -10.10
N ASP A 58 -5.22 -10.76 -10.95
CA ASP A 58 -4.21 -11.81 -10.81
C ASP A 58 -2.80 -11.35 -11.25
N VAL A 59 -1.81 -12.22 -11.09
CA VAL A 59 -0.42 -11.92 -11.45
C VAL A 59 -0.25 -11.58 -12.94
N PRO A 60 -0.80 -12.35 -13.90
CA PRO A 60 -0.75 -11.98 -15.31
C PRO A 60 -1.33 -10.61 -15.62
N ARG A 61 -2.48 -10.27 -15.02
CA ARG A 61 -3.10 -8.94 -15.16
C ARG A 61 -2.25 -7.85 -14.56
N THR A 62 -1.63 -8.11 -13.41
CA THR A 62 -0.71 -7.16 -12.76
C THR A 62 0.46 -6.86 -13.70
N ILE A 63 1.11 -7.89 -14.27
CA ILE A 63 2.23 -7.73 -15.20
C ILE A 63 1.79 -6.95 -16.45
N ALA A 64 0.67 -7.33 -17.06
CA ALA A 64 0.14 -6.66 -18.23
C ALA A 64 -0.21 -5.19 -17.97
N TRP A 65 -0.78 -4.90 -16.80
CA TRP A 65 -1.14 -3.54 -16.39
C TRP A 65 0.10 -2.63 -16.23
N PHE A 66 1.16 -3.13 -15.61
CA PHE A 66 2.42 -2.41 -15.52
C PHE A 66 3.10 -2.24 -16.89
N ALA A 67 3.06 -3.26 -17.74
CA ALA A 67 3.57 -3.18 -19.10
C ALA A 67 2.85 -2.09 -19.92
N ALA A 68 1.52 -1.96 -19.78
CA ALA A 68 0.73 -0.90 -20.41
C ALA A 68 1.15 0.51 -19.98
N MET A 69 1.66 0.67 -18.76
CA MET A 69 2.23 1.93 -18.26
C MET A 69 3.72 2.14 -18.65
N GLY A 70 4.29 1.23 -19.44
CA GLY A 70 5.70 1.27 -19.83
C GLY A 70 6.67 0.75 -18.77
N VAL A 71 6.19 -0.04 -17.81
CA VAL A 71 7.02 -0.69 -16.78
C VAL A 71 7.10 -2.18 -17.08
N GLU A 72 8.23 -2.61 -17.63
CA GLU A 72 8.55 -4.02 -17.80
C GLU A 72 8.91 -4.63 -16.44
N LEU A 73 8.24 -5.73 -16.07
CA LEU A 73 8.53 -6.50 -14.87
C LEU A 73 9.31 -7.76 -15.21
N VAL A 74 10.42 -7.98 -14.53
CA VAL A 74 11.28 -9.14 -14.70
C VAL A 74 11.33 -10.00 -13.42
N PRO A 75 11.44 -11.34 -13.56
CA PRO A 75 11.57 -12.21 -12.41
C PRO A 75 12.93 -12.05 -11.73
N GLY A 76 12.92 -12.12 -10.41
CA GLY A 76 14.10 -12.13 -9.55
C GLY A 76 14.07 -13.27 -8.56
N GLU A 77 14.94 -13.25 -7.59
CA GLU A 77 15.06 -14.29 -6.57
C GLU A 77 13.75 -14.53 -5.82
N GLY A 78 13.46 -15.79 -5.52
CA GLY A 78 12.27 -16.21 -4.77
C GLY A 78 10.96 -15.94 -5.51
N GLY A 79 10.97 -15.91 -6.84
CA GLY A 79 9.80 -15.69 -7.67
C GLY A 79 9.26 -14.25 -7.65
N LYS A 80 9.97 -13.32 -7.06
CA LYS A 80 9.58 -11.90 -6.98
C LYS A 80 9.72 -11.24 -8.35
N PHE A 81 8.84 -10.27 -8.65
CA PHE A 81 8.95 -9.44 -9.85
C PHE A 81 9.35 -8.02 -9.50
N PHE A 82 10.36 -7.53 -10.21
CA PHE A 82 10.88 -6.17 -10.08
C PHE A 82 10.80 -5.44 -11.43
N PRO A 83 10.79 -4.10 -11.46
CA PRO A 83 10.96 -3.39 -12.72
C PRO A 83 12.33 -3.71 -13.33
N SER A 84 12.41 -3.88 -14.65
CA SER A 84 13.66 -4.19 -15.39
C SER A 84 14.76 -3.17 -15.12
N THR A 85 14.40 -1.94 -14.79
CA THR A 85 15.35 -0.88 -14.37
C THR A 85 15.96 -1.10 -12.98
N ASN A 86 15.42 -2.05 -12.21
CA ASN A 86 15.82 -2.33 -10.83
C ASN A 86 15.71 -1.10 -9.88
N LYS A 87 14.81 -0.16 -10.19
CA LYS A 87 14.60 1.09 -9.43
C LYS A 87 13.13 1.26 -9.06
N ALA A 88 12.84 1.39 -7.77
CA ALA A 88 11.49 1.64 -7.27
C ALA A 88 10.86 2.92 -7.84
N ALA A 89 11.67 3.91 -8.18
CA ALA A 89 11.21 5.15 -8.82
C ALA A 89 10.46 4.89 -10.13
N THR A 90 10.88 3.90 -10.93
CA THR A 90 10.21 3.53 -12.19
C THR A 90 8.75 3.18 -11.94
N VAL A 91 8.47 2.38 -10.92
CA VAL A 91 7.12 1.98 -10.54
C VAL A 91 6.32 3.18 -10.00
N ARG A 92 6.90 3.94 -9.07
CA ARG A 92 6.25 5.12 -8.49
C ARG A 92 5.88 6.13 -9.56
N ASP A 93 6.80 6.46 -10.45
CA ASP A 93 6.61 7.52 -11.45
C ASP A 93 5.59 7.09 -12.50
N ALA A 94 5.54 5.81 -12.86
CA ALA A 94 4.51 5.27 -13.75
C ALA A 94 3.11 5.39 -13.12
N LEU A 95 2.95 5.00 -11.84
CA LEU A 95 1.68 5.10 -11.13
C LEU A 95 1.20 6.55 -10.98
N VAL A 96 2.12 7.47 -10.67
CA VAL A 96 1.79 8.90 -10.55
C VAL A 96 1.36 9.47 -11.90
N ARG A 97 2.09 9.13 -12.96
CA ARG A 97 1.79 9.56 -14.32
C ARG A 97 0.44 9.03 -14.79
N GLU A 98 0.15 7.75 -14.52
CA GLU A 98 -1.14 7.13 -14.86
C GLU A 98 -2.30 7.80 -14.12
N ALA A 99 -2.17 8.00 -12.81
CA ALA A 99 -3.18 8.69 -12.02
C ALA A 99 -3.45 10.10 -12.54
N ALA A 100 -2.41 10.85 -12.87
CA ALA A 100 -2.54 12.19 -13.45
C ALA A 100 -3.19 12.13 -14.85
N GLY A 101 -2.81 11.16 -15.69
CA GLY A 101 -3.41 10.92 -17.01
C GLY A 101 -4.90 10.59 -16.95
N CYS A 102 -5.34 9.92 -15.88
CA CYS A 102 -6.75 9.66 -15.60
C CYS A 102 -7.49 10.87 -14.95
N GLY A 103 -6.87 12.03 -14.85
CA GLY A 103 -7.48 13.23 -14.27
C GLY A 103 -7.60 13.21 -12.74
N CYS A 104 -6.87 12.32 -12.03
CA CYS A 104 -6.85 12.32 -10.58
C CYS A 104 -6.09 13.54 -10.04
N ALA A 105 -6.70 14.26 -9.10
CA ALA A 105 -6.03 15.33 -8.38
C ALA A 105 -5.13 14.74 -7.28
N LEU A 106 -3.83 15.01 -7.33
CA LEU A 106 -2.85 14.49 -6.37
C LEU A 106 -2.43 15.60 -5.41
N PHE A 107 -2.65 15.38 -4.11
CA PHE A 107 -2.29 16.32 -3.05
C PHE A 107 -1.27 15.69 -2.12
N THR A 108 -0.09 16.27 -2.01
CA THR A 108 0.97 15.88 -1.05
C THR A 108 0.96 16.82 0.16
N GLY A 109 1.50 16.38 1.29
CA GLY A 109 1.41 17.11 2.55
C GLY A 109 -0.03 17.26 3.06
N ALA A 110 -0.97 16.51 2.49
CA ALA A 110 -2.39 16.57 2.75
C ALA A 110 -2.83 15.49 3.77
N ARG A 111 -2.18 15.48 4.94
CA ARG A 111 -2.50 14.53 6.00
C ARG A 111 -3.96 14.70 6.45
N VAL A 112 -4.76 13.68 6.24
CA VAL A 112 -6.10 13.60 6.82
C VAL A 112 -5.95 13.29 8.31
N GLN A 113 -6.58 14.09 9.17
CA GLN A 113 -6.60 13.85 10.61
C GLN A 113 -7.90 13.23 11.09
N GLU A 114 -8.97 13.46 10.36
CA GLU A 114 -10.28 12.97 10.73
C GLU A 114 -11.09 12.60 9.49
N LEU A 115 -11.85 11.52 9.61
CA LEU A 115 -12.83 11.08 8.64
C LEU A 115 -14.17 10.89 9.37
N ARG A 116 -15.21 11.59 8.92
CA ARG A 116 -16.56 11.48 9.47
C ARG A 116 -17.56 11.13 8.40
N ALA A 117 -18.54 10.32 8.74
CA ALA A 117 -19.74 10.16 7.93
C ALA A 117 -20.63 11.41 8.09
N VAL A 118 -21.14 11.91 6.97
CA VAL A 118 -22.08 13.02 6.91
C VAL A 118 -23.21 12.65 5.94
N GLU A 119 -24.28 13.45 5.92
CA GLU A 119 -25.34 13.24 4.94
C GLU A 119 -24.80 13.26 3.51
N GLY A 120 -25.08 12.20 2.77
CA GLY A 120 -24.67 12.02 1.37
C GLY A 120 -23.21 11.63 1.16
N GLY A 121 -22.43 11.31 2.21
CA GLY A 121 -21.04 10.88 2.04
C GLY A 121 -20.15 11.05 3.26
N PHE A 122 -18.98 11.61 3.06
CA PHE A 122 -17.93 11.74 4.07
C PHE A 122 -17.32 13.12 4.07
N GLU A 123 -16.90 13.57 5.24
CA GLU A 123 -16.08 14.77 5.43
C GLU A 123 -14.70 14.39 5.97
N LEU A 124 -13.67 14.97 5.35
CA LEU A 124 -12.27 14.75 5.71
C LEU A 124 -11.67 16.07 6.19
N ALA A 125 -11.03 16.07 7.36
CA ALA A 125 -10.31 17.23 7.89
C ALA A 125 -8.82 17.18 7.52
N ILE A 126 -8.32 18.25 6.90
CA ILE A 126 -6.91 18.42 6.51
C ILE A 126 -6.40 19.74 7.14
N PRO A 127 -5.88 19.71 8.38
CA PRO A 127 -5.58 20.92 9.15
C PRO A 127 -4.52 21.82 8.53
N VAL A 128 -3.49 21.24 7.93
CA VAL A 128 -2.38 22.00 7.30
C VAL A 128 -2.89 22.95 6.20
N ALA A 129 -4.00 22.59 5.56
CA ALA A 129 -4.64 23.42 4.55
C ALA A 129 -5.80 24.25 5.10
N GLY A 130 -6.15 24.13 6.40
CA GLY A 130 -7.37 24.72 6.96
C GLY A 130 -8.64 24.24 6.24
N ARG A 131 -8.58 23.10 5.53
CA ARG A 131 -9.62 22.67 4.61
C ARG A 131 -10.35 21.44 5.11
N ARG A 132 -11.66 21.43 4.86
CA ARG A 132 -12.49 20.23 4.92
C ARG A 132 -12.88 19.85 3.50
N LEU A 133 -12.70 18.58 3.15
CA LEU A 133 -13.15 18.05 1.88
C LEU A 133 -14.39 17.18 2.10
N ARG A 134 -15.33 17.26 1.16
CA ARG A 134 -16.48 16.34 1.12
C ARG A 134 -16.34 15.41 -0.06
N ALA A 135 -16.60 14.13 0.16
CA ALA A 135 -16.56 13.09 -0.84
C ALA A 135 -17.77 12.16 -0.70
N ARG A 136 -18.36 11.75 -1.80
CA ARG A 136 -19.45 10.75 -1.79
C ARG A 136 -18.94 9.38 -1.35
N ARG A 137 -17.70 9.05 -1.67
CA ARG A 137 -17.04 7.78 -1.33
C ARG A 137 -15.58 8.03 -0.97
N VAL A 138 -15.06 7.23 -0.05
CA VAL A 138 -13.66 7.28 0.38
C VAL A 138 -13.09 5.88 0.30
N ILE A 139 -11.88 5.78 -0.27
CA ILE A 139 -11.05 4.57 -0.20
C ILE A 139 -9.96 4.84 0.83
N VAL A 140 -9.99 4.10 1.93
CA VAL A 140 -8.96 4.19 2.97
C VAL A 140 -7.80 3.27 2.56
N ALA A 141 -6.71 3.86 2.08
CA ALA A 141 -5.52 3.16 1.59
C ALA A 141 -4.26 3.53 2.39
N THR A 142 -4.42 3.83 3.68
CA THR A 142 -3.36 4.35 4.57
C THR A 142 -2.34 3.29 4.99
N GLY A 143 -2.58 2.02 4.68
CA GLY A 143 -1.79 0.91 5.19
C GLY A 143 -2.09 0.59 6.67
N GLY A 144 -1.29 -0.29 7.25
CA GLY A 144 -1.39 -0.69 8.65
C GLY A 144 -0.45 0.10 9.57
N MET A 145 0.27 -0.63 10.46
CA MET A 145 1.13 -0.03 11.49
C MET A 145 2.62 -0.37 11.30
N ALA A 146 3.00 -0.96 10.17
CA ALA A 146 4.35 -1.54 9.99
C ALA A 146 5.48 -0.50 9.94
N MET A 147 5.21 0.72 9.51
CA MET A 147 6.22 1.79 9.41
C MET A 147 5.60 3.16 9.72
N PRO A 148 5.41 3.53 10.99
CA PRO A 148 4.75 4.78 11.38
C PRO A 148 5.39 6.03 10.79
N ARG A 149 6.73 6.08 10.71
CA ARG A 149 7.49 7.20 10.11
C ARG A 149 7.19 7.44 8.63
N SER A 150 6.65 6.46 7.91
CA SER A 150 6.27 6.58 6.50
C SER A 150 4.76 6.75 6.27
N GLY A 151 4.01 7.05 7.35
CA GLY A 151 2.57 7.28 7.30
C GLY A 151 1.70 6.05 7.57
N SER A 152 2.28 4.83 7.73
CA SER A 152 1.53 3.65 8.17
C SER A 152 1.51 3.55 9.68
N ASP A 153 0.77 4.43 10.31
CA ASP A 153 0.68 4.60 11.77
C ASP A 153 -0.66 4.12 12.36
N GLY A 154 -1.49 3.49 11.54
CA GLY A 154 -2.77 2.94 11.96
C GLY A 154 -3.94 3.93 11.95
N ALA A 155 -3.74 5.20 11.62
CA ALA A 155 -4.81 6.20 11.65
C ALA A 155 -6.06 5.79 10.86
N GLY A 156 -5.90 5.14 9.71
CA GLY A 156 -7.03 4.64 8.93
C GLY A 156 -7.84 3.57 9.66
N LEU A 157 -7.21 2.73 10.47
CA LEU A 157 -7.90 1.74 11.28
C LEU A 157 -8.75 2.42 12.36
N GLU A 158 -8.23 3.48 12.97
CA GLU A 158 -8.97 4.26 13.96
C GLU A 158 -10.20 4.96 13.35
N TRP A 159 -10.07 5.51 12.13
CA TRP A 159 -11.23 6.09 11.44
C TRP A 159 -12.30 5.05 11.14
N LEU A 160 -11.88 3.86 10.69
CA LEU A 160 -12.83 2.77 10.41
C LEU A 160 -13.51 2.29 11.69
N ARG A 161 -12.77 2.21 12.81
CA ARG A 161 -13.36 1.89 14.14
C ARG A 161 -14.39 2.95 14.55
N ALA A 162 -14.06 4.23 14.39
CA ALA A 162 -14.97 5.33 14.69
C ALA A 162 -16.23 5.35 13.80
N LEU A 163 -16.15 4.79 12.59
CA LEU A 163 -17.27 4.60 11.67
C LEU A 163 -18.08 3.33 11.96
N GLY A 164 -17.76 2.58 13.02
CA GLY A 164 -18.50 1.40 13.45
C GLY A 164 -18.01 0.07 12.86
N HIS A 165 -16.88 0.04 12.15
CA HIS A 165 -16.29 -1.21 11.68
C HIS A 165 -15.57 -1.96 12.80
N THR A 166 -15.70 -3.28 12.80
CA THR A 166 -14.87 -4.15 13.64
C THR A 166 -13.46 -4.21 13.08
N ILE A 167 -12.47 -3.88 13.91
CA ILE A 167 -11.05 -3.97 13.55
C ILE A 167 -10.46 -5.16 14.28
N ILE A 168 -9.86 -6.08 13.49
CA ILE A 168 -9.01 -7.13 14.04
C ILE A 168 -7.67 -6.49 14.34
N GLU A 169 -7.22 -6.55 15.59
CA GLU A 169 -5.98 -5.90 16.01
C GLU A 169 -4.79 -6.40 15.19
N PRO A 170 -4.02 -5.48 14.56
CA PRO A 170 -2.84 -5.85 13.82
C PRO A 170 -1.76 -6.43 14.73
N VAL A 171 -1.15 -7.52 14.31
CA VAL A 171 -0.01 -8.11 14.98
C VAL A 171 1.23 -8.05 14.08
N PRO A 172 2.45 -7.94 14.64
CA PRO A 172 3.67 -8.01 13.85
C PRO A 172 3.76 -9.35 13.11
N ALA A 173 3.87 -9.31 11.79
CA ALA A 173 4.00 -10.50 10.96
C ALA A 173 5.44 -10.77 10.52
N LEU A 174 6.27 -9.72 10.44
CA LEU A 174 7.68 -9.81 10.11
C LEU A 174 8.46 -8.94 11.09
N VAL A 175 9.27 -9.59 11.93
CA VAL A 175 10.06 -8.92 12.98
C VAL A 175 11.50 -9.41 12.94
N PRO A 176 12.50 -8.59 13.31
CA PRO A 176 13.85 -9.05 13.51
C PRO A 176 13.92 -9.97 14.74
N LEU A 177 14.69 -11.04 14.64
CA LEU A 177 15.04 -11.87 15.79
C LEU A 177 16.26 -11.25 16.48
N VAL A 178 16.11 -10.92 17.75
CA VAL A 178 17.23 -10.49 18.58
C VAL A 178 17.88 -11.73 19.19
N LEU A 179 19.07 -12.08 18.72
CA LEU A 179 19.86 -13.17 19.28
C LEU A 179 20.71 -12.62 20.42
N ARG A 180 20.63 -13.28 21.60
CA ARG A 180 21.56 -13.00 22.70
C ARG A 180 22.91 -13.63 22.39
N ALA A 181 23.98 -12.87 22.47
CA ALA A 181 25.34 -13.40 22.37
C ALA A 181 25.53 -14.53 23.40
N GLY A 182 25.97 -15.70 22.94
CA GLY A 182 26.21 -16.88 23.79
C GLY A 182 25.02 -17.82 23.98
N ALA A 183 23.85 -17.57 23.43
CA ALA A 183 22.71 -18.49 23.48
C ALA A 183 22.78 -19.49 22.32
N GLY A 184 23.43 -20.62 22.51
CA GLY A 184 23.44 -21.76 21.57
C GLY A 184 24.79 -22.51 21.60
N PRO A 185 24.77 -23.82 21.33
CA PRO A 185 26.01 -24.59 21.20
C PRO A 185 26.78 -24.10 19.96
N GLY A 186 27.95 -23.50 20.19
CA GLY A 186 28.93 -23.21 19.16
C GLY A 186 28.81 -21.90 18.41
N GLY A 187 27.99 -20.93 18.86
CA GLY A 187 27.97 -19.61 18.20
C GLY A 187 27.44 -19.63 16.74
N GLN A 188 26.58 -20.60 16.39
CA GLN A 188 26.10 -20.86 15.02
C GLN A 188 25.42 -19.66 14.33
N PHE A 189 25.14 -18.59 15.05
CA PHE A 189 24.50 -17.39 14.49
C PHE A 189 25.40 -16.15 14.50
N ALA A 190 26.64 -16.28 14.97
CA ALA A 190 27.58 -15.14 14.99
C ALA A 190 27.90 -14.64 13.59
N GLU A 191 27.88 -15.52 12.58
CA GLU A 191 28.13 -15.21 11.17
C GLU A 191 26.93 -14.52 10.50
N LEU A 192 25.76 -14.49 11.13
CA LEU A 192 24.55 -13.84 10.61
C LEU A 192 24.31 -12.44 11.18
N ALA A 193 25.16 -12.01 12.10
CA ALA A 193 25.15 -10.66 12.65
C ALA A 193 25.93 -9.73 11.70
N GLY A 194 25.22 -9.12 10.72
CA GLY A 194 25.73 -8.08 9.84
C GLY A 194 25.43 -6.69 10.39
#